data_03e4e641f944cee91e01a683054504e3
#
_entry.id   03e4e641f944cee91e01a683054504e3
#
_cell.length_a   1.000
_cell.length_b   1.000
_cell.length_c   1.000
_cell.angle_alpha   90.00
_cell.angle_beta   90.00
_cell.angle_gamma   90.00
#
_symmetry.space_group_name_H-M   'P 1'
#
loop_
_entity.id
_entity.type
_entity.pdbx_description
1 polymer ?
#
loop_
_entity_poly.entity_id
_entity_poly.type
_entity_poly.pdbx_seq_one_letter_code
_entity_poly.pdbx_strand_id
1 'polypeptide(L)'
;MNGQLEQIRLRINETDKELSCLFSQRMDLVAQVAKIKEEAGLPVYDPKREKQVLDRIAQSVTTEKATYLRQVYQCLMDVSKDYERTLMNHVTELSQKTEADFPAHPK
;
A
#
# COMPACT_ATOMS: atom_id res chain seq x y z
N MET A 1 13.51 30.14 16.63
CA MET A 1 14.19 29.24 15.87
C MET A 1 13.69 27.88 16.04
N ASN A 2 14.07 27.23 17.09
CA ASN A 2 13.61 25.88 17.36
C ASN A 2 12.10 25.83 17.49
N GLY A 3 11.46 26.91 17.99
CA GLY A 3 10.02 26.94 18.13
C GLY A 3 9.27 26.77 16.80
N GLN A 4 9.76 27.40 15.74
CA GLN A 4 9.12 27.30 14.44
C GLN A 4 9.25 25.90 13.87
N LEU A 5 10.42 25.31 13.99
CA LEU A 5 10.66 23.95 13.51
C LEU A 5 9.80 22.96 14.27
N GLU A 6 9.72 23.12 15.59
CA GLU A 6 8.89 22.26 16.41
C GLU A 6 7.41 22.35 16.03
N GLN A 7 6.93 23.55 15.77
CA GLN A 7 5.53 23.73 15.39
C GLN A 7 5.22 23.05 14.08
N ILE A 8 6.12 23.16 13.11
CA ILE A 8 5.92 22.51 11.82
C ILE A 8 5.96 20.99 11.99
N ARG A 9 6.86 20.49 12.82
CA ARG A 9 6.94 19.05 13.07
C ARG A 9 5.69 18.52 13.74
N LEU A 10 5.07 19.29 14.62
CA LEU A 10 3.81 18.88 15.21
C LEU A 10 2.72 18.75 14.14
N ARG A 11 2.71 19.68 13.20
CA ARG A 11 1.75 19.62 12.10
C ARG A 11 2.03 18.42 11.19
N ILE A 12 3.30 18.11 10.95
CA ILE A 12 3.67 16.92 10.19
C ILE A 12 3.19 15.67 10.93
N ASN A 13 3.37 15.63 12.25
CA ASN A 13 2.91 14.49 13.04
C ASN A 13 1.41 14.27 12.88
N GLU A 14 0.64 15.35 12.86
CA GLU A 14 -0.81 15.23 12.66
C GLU A 14 -1.15 14.72 11.27
N THR A 15 -0.42 15.22 10.27
CA THR A 15 -0.60 14.76 8.90
C THR A 15 -0.24 13.27 8.78
N ASP A 16 0.83 12.86 9.45
CA ASP A 16 1.25 11.47 9.45
C ASP A 16 0.19 10.56 10.05
N LYS A 17 -0.52 11.03 11.08
CA LYS A 17 -1.62 10.26 11.65
C LYS A 17 -2.72 10.02 10.62
N GLU A 18 -3.05 11.06 9.86
CA GLU A 18 -4.05 10.92 8.79
C GLU A 18 -3.56 9.99 7.69
N LEU A 19 -2.29 10.14 7.31
CA LEU A 19 -1.71 9.26 6.30
C LEU A 19 -1.74 7.81 6.76
N SER A 20 -1.38 7.55 8.02
CA SER A 20 -1.40 6.19 8.55
C SER A 20 -2.80 5.61 8.53
N CYS A 21 -3.78 6.42 8.87
CA CYS A 21 -5.17 6.00 8.86
C CYS A 21 -5.62 5.65 7.44
N LEU A 22 -5.29 6.53 6.48
CA LEU A 22 -5.65 6.30 5.08
C LEU A 22 -4.92 5.11 4.50
N PHE A 23 -3.66 4.93 4.88
CA PHE A 23 -2.90 3.75 4.46
C PHE A 23 -3.59 2.48 4.95
N SER A 24 -3.99 2.47 6.21
CA SER A 24 -4.67 1.30 6.79
C SER A 24 -5.97 1.00 6.02
N GLN A 25 -6.75 2.03 5.73
CA GLN A 25 -7.99 1.88 4.96
C GLN A 25 -7.70 1.31 3.57
N ARG A 26 -6.65 1.83 2.92
CA ARG A 26 -6.29 1.36 1.61
C ARG A 26 -5.87 -0.10 1.63
N MET A 27 -5.13 -0.50 2.66
CA MET A 27 -4.71 -1.89 2.79
C MET A 27 -5.90 -2.82 3.05
N ASP A 28 -6.91 -2.36 3.80
CA ASP A 28 -8.13 -3.13 3.98
C ASP A 28 -8.83 -3.36 2.64
N LEU A 29 -8.84 -2.35 1.79
CA LEU A 29 -9.42 -2.47 0.45
C LEU A 29 -8.58 -3.39 -0.44
N VAL A 30 -7.27 -3.32 -0.31
CA VAL A 30 -6.38 -4.22 -1.03
C VAL A 30 -6.64 -5.67 -0.63
N ALA A 31 -6.93 -5.91 0.65
CA ALA A 31 -7.27 -7.26 1.10
C ALA A 31 -8.54 -7.77 0.42
N GLN A 32 -9.52 -6.90 0.22
CA GLN A 32 -10.73 -7.27 -0.50
C GLN A 32 -10.44 -7.57 -1.98
N VAL A 33 -9.56 -6.77 -2.58
CA VAL A 33 -9.14 -7.01 -3.97
C VAL A 33 -8.44 -8.36 -4.07
N ALA A 34 -7.58 -8.68 -3.11
CA ALA A 34 -6.86 -9.96 -3.10
C ALA A 34 -7.83 -11.14 -3.09
N LYS A 35 -8.87 -11.04 -2.28
CA LYS A 35 -9.86 -12.09 -2.19
C LYS A 35 -10.58 -12.28 -3.51
N ILE A 36 -10.96 -11.18 -4.15
CA ILE A 36 -11.65 -11.24 -5.44
C ILE A 36 -10.75 -11.83 -6.51
N LYS A 37 -9.49 -11.40 -6.55
CA LYS A 37 -8.54 -11.92 -7.53
C LYS A 37 -8.33 -13.42 -7.35
N GLU A 38 -8.22 -13.86 -6.10
CA GLU A 38 -8.00 -15.27 -5.81
C GLU A 38 -9.19 -16.09 -6.28
N GLU A 39 -10.40 -15.65 -5.98
CA GLU A 39 -11.62 -16.35 -6.36
C GLU A 39 -11.79 -16.39 -7.88
N ALA A 40 -11.38 -15.33 -8.56
CA ALA A 40 -11.54 -15.22 -10.01
C ALA A 40 -10.33 -15.74 -10.78
N GLY A 41 -9.28 -16.15 -10.09
CA GLY A 41 -8.07 -16.64 -10.75
C GLY A 41 -7.30 -15.56 -11.47
N LEU A 42 -7.37 -14.31 -10.97
CA LEU A 42 -6.69 -13.19 -11.58
C LEU A 42 -5.30 -13.00 -10.97
N PRO A 43 -4.34 -12.51 -11.77
CA PRO A 43 -2.99 -12.28 -11.24
C PRO A 43 -2.95 -11.07 -10.32
N VAL A 44 -1.99 -11.08 -9.40
CA VAL A 44 -1.78 -9.94 -8.51
C VAL A 44 -1.31 -8.72 -9.29
N TYR A 45 -0.34 -8.90 -10.18
CA TYR A 45 0.20 -7.80 -10.94
C TYR A 45 -0.74 -7.42 -12.08
N ASP A 46 -1.10 -6.15 -12.13
CA ASP A 46 -2.00 -5.58 -13.14
C ASP A 46 -1.37 -4.30 -13.64
N PRO A 47 -0.48 -4.38 -14.65
CA PRO A 47 0.24 -3.20 -15.11
C PRO A 47 -0.66 -2.11 -15.67
N LYS A 48 -1.76 -2.48 -16.28
CA LYS A 48 -2.69 -1.49 -16.82
C LYS A 48 -3.31 -0.66 -15.69
N ARG A 49 -3.70 -1.35 -14.61
CA ARG A 49 -4.26 -0.67 -13.44
C ARG A 49 -3.23 0.22 -12.79
N GLU A 50 -1.98 -0.25 -12.67
CA GLU A 50 -0.93 0.54 -12.04
C GLU A 50 -0.68 1.83 -12.82
N LYS A 51 -0.68 1.74 -14.15
CA LYS A 51 -0.51 2.92 -14.98
C LYS A 51 -1.66 3.91 -14.76
N GLN A 52 -2.89 3.39 -14.69
CA GLN A 52 -4.07 4.24 -14.44
C GLN A 52 -3.94 4.97 -13.12
N VAL A 53 -3.50 4.27 -12.07
CA VAL A 53 -3.35 4.87 -10.75
C VAL A 53 -2.28 5.96 -10.79
N LEU A 54 -1.12 5.66 -11.37
CA LEU A 54 -0.04 6.65 -11.44
C LEU A 54 -0.44 7.89 -12.21
N ASP A 55 -1.15 7.71 -13.32
CA ASP A 55 -1.61 8.85 -14.12
C ASP A 55 -2.61 9.70 -13.33
N ARG A 56 -3.52 9.04 -12.62
CA ARG A 56 -4.54 9.75 -11.87
C ARG A 56 -3.97 10.54 -10.71
N ILE A 57 -3.11 9.89 -9.91
CA ILE A 57 -2.57 10.58 -8.73
C ILE A 57 -1.64 11.71 -9.11
N ALA A 58 -0.96 11.60 -10.25
CA ALA A 58 -0.08 12.67 -10.71
C ALA A 58 -0.86 13.95 -11.01
N GLN A 59 -2.13 13.81 -11.39
CA GLN A 59 -2.98 14.96 -11.70
C GLN A 59 -3.59 15.57 -10.44
N SER A 60 -3.49 14.90 -9.31
CA SER A 60 -4.13 15.36 -8.08
C SER A 60 -3.29 16.37 -7.30
N VAL A 61 -2.06 16.59 -7.71
CA VAL A 61 -1.14 17.51 -7.04
C VAL A 61 -0.47 18.40 -8.09
N THR A 62 0.32 19.37 -7.61
CA THR A 62 1.07 20.23 -8.53
C THR A 62 2.11 19.41 -9.27
N THR A 63 2.53 19.92 -10.43
CA THR A 63 3.55 19.25 -11.24
C THR A 63 4.82 18.98 -10.45
N GLU A 64 5.19 19.93 -9.60
CA GLU A 64 6.39 19.81 -8.78
C GLU A 64 6.32 18.58 -7.87
N LYS A 65 5.15 18.33 -7.29
CA LYS A 65 4.98 17.22 -6.35
C LYS A 65 4.67 15.89 -7.06
N ALA A 66 4.22 15.96 -8.31
CA ALA A 66 3.77 14.77 -9.03
C ALA A 66 4.86 13.71 -9.15
N THR A 67 6.10 14.15 -9.43
CA THR A 67 7.22 13.22 -9.56
C THR A 67 7.45 12.44 -8.27
N TYR A 68 7.41 13.16 -7.15
CA TYR A 68 7.61 12.51 -5.84
C TYR A 68 6.44 11.61 -5.49
N LEU A 69 5.22 12.06 -5.79
CA LEU A 69 4.04 11.26 -5.48
C LEU A 69 4.02 9.97 -6.29
N ARG A 70 4.49 10.02 -7.54
CA ARG A 70 4.61 8.80 -8.34
C ARG A 70 5.56 7.79 -7.69
N GLN A 71 6.66 8.27 -7.14
CA GLN A 71 7.62 7.39 -6.47
C GLN A 71 6.99 6.74 -5.24
N VAL A 72 6.27 7.53 -4.45
CA VAL A 72 5.59 7.02 -3.26
C VAL A 72 4.53 6.00 -3.67
N TYR A 73 3.76 6.28 -4.71
CA TYR A 73 2.71 5.38 -5.14
C TYR A 73 3.26 4.11 -5.78
N GLN A 74 4.40 4.19 -6.46
CA GLN A 74 5.02 2.97 -6.95
C GLN A 74 5.38 2.05 -5.79
N CYS A 75 5.97 2.61 -4.74
CA CYS A 75 6.29 1.86 -3.54
C CYS A 75 5.03 1.32 -2.88
N LEU A 76 4.00 2.15 -2.78
CA LEU A 76 2.74 1.76 -2.17
C LEU A 76 2.09 0.61 -2.92
N MET A 77 2.13 0.65 -4.25
CA MET A 77 1.58 -0.44 -5.06
C MET A 77 2.41 -1.71 -4.92
N ASP A 78 3.73 -1.57 -4.82
CA ASP A 78 4.60 -2.74 -4.60
C ASP A 78 4.31 -3.38 -3.26
N VAL A 79 4.15 -2.58 -2.21
CA VAL A 79 3.79 -3.06 -0.88
C VAL A 79 2.42 -3.73 -0.92
N SER A 80 1.49 -3.13 -1.65
CA SER A 80 0.13 -3.68 -1.78
C SER A 80 0.16 -5.05 -2.45
N LYS A 81 0.98 -5.21 -3.48
CA LYS A 81 1.11 -6.50 -4.15
C LYS A 81 1.71 -7.55 -3.21
N ASP A 82 2.69 -7.15 -2.42
CA ASP A 82 3.28 -8.06 -1.43
C ASP A 82 2.22 -8.52 -0.43
N TYR A 83 1.39 -7.58 0.01
CA TYR A 83 0.32 -7.90 0.94
C TYR A 83 -0.69 -8.86 0.31
N GLU A 84 -1.08 -8.60 -0.95
CA GLU A 84 -2.00 -9.50 -1.66
C GLU A 84 -1.42 -10.91 -1.73
N ARG A 85 -0.14 -11.03 -2.09
CA ARG A 85 0.51 -12.33 -2.20
C ARG A 85 0.58 -13.04 -0.87
N THR A 86 0.87 -12.30 0.19
CA THR A 86 0.92 -12.87 1.53
C THR A 86 -0.43 -13.43 1.93
N LEU A 87 -1.50 -12.69 1.67
CA LEU A 87 -2.85 -13.14 2.01
C LEU A 87 -3.23 -14.39 1.23
N MET A 88 -2.91 -14.42 -0.05
CA MET A 88 -3.20 -15.59 -0.88
C MET A 88 -2.38 -16.81 -0.47
N ASN A 89 -1.10 -16.62 -0.23
CA ASN A 89 -0.23 -17.71 0.18
C ASN A 89 -0.61 -18.23 1.56
N HIS A 90 -0.99 -17.33 2.46
CA HIS A 90 -1.39 -17.71 3.81
C HIS A 90 -2.60 -18.65 3.77
N VAL A 91 -3.59 -18.32 2.94
CA VAL A 91 -4.76 -19.18 2.77
C VAL A 91 -4.34 -20.54 2.24
N THR A 92 -3.47 -20.55 1.25
CA THR A 92 -2.97 -21.79 0.68
C THR A 92 -2.25 -22.62 1.71
N GLU A 93 -1.40 -21.99 2.50
CA GLU A 93 -0.64 -22.70 3.53
C GLU A 93 -1.55 -23.28 4.61
N LEU A 94 -2.57 -22.54 4.99
CA LEU A 94 -3.53 -23.05 5.96
C LEU A 94 -4.26 -24.28 5.43
N SER A 95 -4.50 -24.32 4.13
CA SER A 95 -5.13 -25.47 3.51
C SER A 95 -4.23 -26.68 3.56
N GLN A 96 -2.96 -26.45 3.41
CA GLN A 96 -2.00 -27.51 3.35
C GLN A 96 -1.46 -27.91 4.70
N LYS A 97 -1.23 -26.98 5.61
CA LYS A 97 -0.56 -27.21 6.73
C LYS A 97 0.07 -26.26 7.48
N THR A 98 0.41 -25.86 7.78
CA THR A 98 0.95 -25.35 8.38
C THR A 98 1.94 -24.88 8.77
N GLU A 99 2.40 -24.63 9.24
CA GLU A 99 3.31 -24.30 9.67
C GLU A 99 3.81 -23.23 9.67
N ALA A 100 3.75 -22.69 9.82
CA ALA A 100 4.13 -21.87 9.85
C ALA A 100 5.04 -21.17 9.79
N ASP A 101 5.36 -20.85 9.89
CA ASP A 101 6.27 -20.39 9.83
C ASP A 101 6.27 -19.15 9.39
N PHE A 102 5.97 -18.68 9.47
CA PHE A 102 6.02 -17.69 9.00
C PHE A 102 6.37 -16.68 9.42
N PRO A 103 6.78 -16.39 9.45
CA PRO A 103 7.23 -15.57 9.72
C PRO A 103 7.47 -14.58 9.35
N ALA A 104 7.50 -14.32 9.39
CA ALA A 104 7.85 -13.62 9.19
C ALA A 104 8.04 -12.86 8.52
N HIS A 105 7.94 -12.39 8.43
CA HIS A 105 8.20 -11.75 7.76
C HIS A 105 8.42 -10.72 7.96
N PRO A 106 8.81 -10.50 7.90
CA PRO A 106 9.15 -9.62 8.08
C PRO A 106 9.05 -8.60 7.61
N LYS A 107 9.07 -8.25 7.59
CA LYS A 107 9.16 -7.41 7.28
C LYS A 107 8.76 -6.90 7.42
#